data_ef1d5c7f93751ac823c891d4488b932a
#
_entry.id   ef1d5c7f93751ac823c891d4488b932a
#
_cell.length_a   1.000
_cell.length_b   1.000
_cell.length_c   1.000
_cell.angle_alpha   90.00
_cell.angle_beta   90.00
_cell.angle_gamma   90.00
#
_symmetry.space_group_name_H-M   'P 1'
#
loop_
_entity.id
_entity.type
_entity.pdbx_description
1 polymer ?
#
loop_
_entity_poly.entity_id
_entity_poly.type
_entity_poly.pdbx_seq_one_letter_code
_entity_poly.pdbx_strand_id
1 'polypeptide(L)'
;MRSGIGYDIHRLVFGRKLILGGVDIPFEKGLLGHSDADVLIHALCDALLGAAALGDIGIHFPDTDMAYRGVSSMVLLDKTVQLLESRGFSAVNVDITVLAQAPKLSPFRNAMQENIAAILHLTADCVNVKATTTEGLGAIGNGEGIAALCVAMINQKETNLLEKLS
;
A
#
# COMPACT_ATOMS: atom_id res chain seq x y z
N MET A 1 -18.29 -4.85 9.05
CA MET A 1 -17.25 -3.95 8.50
C MET A 1 -16.22 -3.62 9.57
N ARG A 2 -14.93 -3.48 9.19
CA ARG A 2 -13.82 -3.04 10.06
C ARG A 2 -12.99 -2.02 9.29
N SER A 3 -12.29 -1.13 9.98
CA SER A 3 -11.36 -0.17 9.39
C SER A 3 -9.96 -0.37 9.97
N GLY A 4 -8.95 -0.08 9.18
CA GLY A 4 -7.56 -0.06 9.60
C GLY A 4 -6.85 1.16 9.03
N ILE A 5 -5.78 1.53 9.68
CA ILE A 5 -4.89 2.61 9.27
C ILE A 5 -3.48 2.04 9.08
N GLY A 6 -2.79 2.49 8.03
CA GLY A 6 -1.39 2.18 7.80
C GLY A 6 -0.61 3.45 7.52
N TYR A 7 0.62 3.49 7.95
CA TYR A 7 1.56 4.58 7.70
C TYR A 7 2.94 3.99 7.44
N ASP A 8 3.58 4.47 6.38
CA ASP A 8 4.97 4.12 6.09
C ASP A 8 5.73 5.34 5.56
N ILE A 9 7.06 5.33 5.73
CA ILE A 9 7.95 6.38 5.25
C ILE A 9 9.27 5.76 4.80
N HIS A 10 9.73 6.13 3.60
CA HIS A 10 11.01 5.72 3.06
C HIS A 10 11.88 6.90 2.65
N ARG A 11 13.19 6.74 2.82
CA ARG A 11 14.19 7.74 2.41
C ARG A 11 14.35 7.74 0.89
N LEU A 12 14.46 8.95 0.30
CA LEU A 12 14.83 9.15 -1.10
C LEU A 12 16.35 9.08 -1.29
N VAL A 13 16.79 8.24 -2.23
CA VAL A 13 18.21 8.07 -2.58
C VAL A 13 18.41 8.07 -4.09
N PHE A 14 19.59 8.49 -4.56
CA PHE A 14 19.97 8.37 -5.97
C PHE A 14 20.21 6.90 -6.36
N GLY A 15 20.07 6.59 -7.64
CA GLY A 15 20.38 5.27 -8.21
C GLY A 15 19.31 4.21 -8.01
N ARG A 16 18.13 4.57 -7.51
CA ARG A 16 16.94 3.71 -7.45
C ARG A 16 15.81 4.32 -8.26
N LYS A 17 14.95 3.47 -8.82
CA LYS A 17 13.68 3.89 -9.42
C LYS A 17 12.70 4.33 -8.33
N LEU A 18 11.86 5.31 -8.64
CA LEU A 18 10.73 5.67 -7.79
C LEU A 18 9.51 4.88 -8.23
N ILE A 19 9.09 3.92 -7.40
CA ILE A 19 7.89 3.11 -7.61
C ILE A 19 6.86 3.53 -6.56
N LEU A 20 5.65 3.90 -7.01
CA LEU A 20 4.51 4.20 -6.14
C LEU A 20 3.22 3.63 -6.74
N GLY A 21 2.47 2.84 -5.96
CA GLY A 21 1.28 2.15 -6.43
C GLY A 21 1.55 1.23 -7.62
N GLY A 22 2.73 0.62 -7.67
CA GLY A 22 3.20 -0.22 -8.76
C GLY A 22 3.54 0.53 -10.06
N VAL A 23 3.61 1.88 -10.02
CA VAL A 23 3.93 2.72 -11.18
C VAL A 23 5.36 3.24 -11.09
N ASP A 24 6.15 3.04 -12.14
CA ASP A 24 7.50 3.63 -12.28
C ASP A 24 7.37 5.12 -12.63
N ILE A 25 7.76 5.98 -11.70
CA ILE A 25 7.63 7.43 -11.82
C ILE A 25 8.97 8.03 -12.21
N PRO A 26 9.07 8.76 -13.33
CA PRO A 26 10.30 9.42 -13.74
C PRO A 26 10.75 10.45 -12.70
N PHE A 27 11.81 10.12 -11.97
CA PHE A 27 12.43 11.00 -10.97
C PHE A 27 13.90 10.62 -10.77
N GLU A 28 14.74 11.56 -10.37
CA GLU A 28 16.18 11.34 -10.19
C GLU A 28 16.52 10.45 -8.98
N LYS A 29 15.61 10.31 -8.03
CA LYS A 29 15.72 9.50 -6.81
C LYS A 29 14.62 8.49 -6.74
N GLY A 30 14.88 7.38 -6.04
CA GLY A 30 13.86 6.40 -5.66
C GLY A 30 13.94 6.08 -4.18
N LEU A 31 13.00 5.30 -3.69
CA LEU A 31 12.90 4.98 -2.27
C LEU A 31 13.87 3.86 -1.87
N LEU A 32 14.46 4.00 -0.68
CA LEU A 32 15.36 3.02 -0.09
C LEU A 32 14.54 2.02 0.75
N GLY A 33 14.66 0.73 0.44
CA GLY A 33 14.05 -0.36 1.20
C GLY A 33 14.50 -1.71 0.69
N HIS A 34 14.02 -2.79 1.33
CA HIS A 34 14.39 -4.17 1.02
C HIS A 34 13.73 -4.67 -0.29
N SER A 35 12.45 -4.35 -0.49
CA SER A 35 11.66 -4.57 -1.72
C SER A 35 11.96 -3.49 -2.78
N ASP A 36 11.01 -3.22 -3.67
CA ASP A 36 11.03 -2.01 -4.52
C ASP A 36 10.74 -0.72 -3.72
N ALA A 37 10.46 -0.86 -2.41
CA ALA A 37 10.21 0.23 -1.46
C ALA A 37 9.00 1.12 -1.82
N ASP A 38 7.96 0.55 -2.41
CA ASP A 38 6.71 1.24 -2.67
C ASP A 38 5.98 1.56 -1.35
N VAL A 39 6.28 2.74 -0.80
CA VAL A 39 5.76 3.21 0.48
C VAL A 39 4.22 3.29 0.52
N LEU A 40 3.59 3.55 -0.63
CA LEU A 40 2.14 3.60 -0.76
C LEU A 40 1.53 2.21 -0.54
N ILE A 41 2.11 1.18 -1.19
CA ILE A 41 1.65 -0.21 -1.06
C ILE A 41 1.94 -0.76 0.34
N HIS A 42 3.08 -0.41 0.96
CA HIS A 42 3.37 -0.83 2.33
C HIS A 42 2.33 -0.28 3.33
N ALA A 43 2.01 1.02 3.25
CA ALA A 43 0.97 1.62 4.08
C ALA A 43 -0.41 0.96 3.84
N LEU A 44 -0.73 0.59 2.58
CA LEU A 44 -1.96 -0.12 2.26
C LEU A 44 -1.99 -1.53 2.87
N CYS A 45 -0.90 -2.30 2.79
CA CYS A 45 -0.80 -3.61 3.41
C CYS A 45 -1.04 -3.52 4.93
N ASP A 46 -0.40 -2.56 5.60
CA ASP A 46 -0.58 -2.33 7.03
C ASP A 46 -2.02 -1.96 7.39
N ALA A 47 -2.67 -1.10 6.60
CA ALA A 47 -4.06 -0.76 6.82
C ALA A 47 -4.98 -1.98 6.72
N LEU A 48 -4.77 -2.84 5.71
CA LEU A 48 -5.55 -4.05 5.49
C LEU A 48 -5.33 -5.09 6.60
N LEU A 49 -4.07 -5.37 6.95
CA LEU A 49 -3.70 -6.30 8.02
C LEU A 49 -4.23 -5.82 9.38
N GLY A 50 -4.08 -4.52 9.67
CA GLY A 50 -4.59 -3.92 10.90
C GLY A 50 -6.11 -4.02 11.00
N ALA A 51 -6.85 -3.76 9.92
CA ALA A 51 -8.31 -3.92 9.88
C ALA A 51 -8.76 -5.36 10.19
N ALA A 52 -7.97 -6.35 9.75
CA ALA A 52 -8.23 -7.77 10.00
C ALA A 52 -7.70 -8.27 11.36
N ALA A 53 -7.01 -7.43 12.13
CA ALA A 53 -6.31 -7.78 13.37
C ALA A 53 -5.24 -8.88 13.14
N LEU A 54 -4.48 -8.77 12.05
CA LEU A 54 -3.44 -9.71 11.63
C LEU A 54 -2.01 -9.19 11.88
N GLY A 55 -1.85 -8.08 12.60
CA GLY A 55 -0.55 -7.44 12.84
C GLY A 55 -0.17 -6.48 11.72
N ASP A 56 1.07 -6.51 11.29
CA ASP A 56 1.68 -5.59 10.33
C ASP A 56 2.45 -6.33 9.22
N ILE A 57 2.91 -5.57 8.22
CA ILE A 57 3.65 -6.07 7.07
C ILE A 57 4.97 -6.77 7.49
N GLY A 58 5.63 -6.29 8.55
CA GLY A 58 6.90 -6.84 9.04
C GLY A 58 6.76 -8.25 9.61
N ILE A 59 5.62 -8.58 10.21
CA ILE A 59 5.33 -9.93 10.71
C ILE A 59 5.21 -10.94 9.56
N HIS A 60 4.57 -10.55 8.46
CA HIS A 60 4.27 -11.44 7.35
C HIS A 60 5.37 -11.47 6.28
N PHE A 61 6.10 -10.38 6.11
CA PHE A 61 7.13 -10.21 5.07
C PHE A 61 8.39 -9.57 5.66
N PRO A 62 9.09 -10.27 6.57
CA PRO A 62 10.25 -9.71 7.27
C PRO A 62 11.36 -9.34 6.27
N ASP A 63 12.01 -8.21 6.50
CA ASP A 63 13.13 -7.70 5.71
C ASP A 63 14.39 -8.60 5.81
N THR A 64 14.42 -9.48 6.80
CA THR A 64 15.47 -10.51 6.96
C THR A 64 15.29 -11.70 6.01
N ASP A 65 14.12 -11.89 5.42
CA ASP A 65 13.86 -12.97 4.46
C ASP A 65 14.30 -12.56 3.05
N MET A 66 15.31 -13.25 2.54
CA MET A 66 15.87 -13.03 1.20
C MET A 66 14.85 -13.25 0.07
N ALA A 67 13.76 -13.99 0.31
CA ALA A 67 12.69 -14.18 -0.67
C ALA A 67 11.97 -12.88 -1.05
N TYR A 68 12.03 -11.87 -0.19
CA TYR A 68 11.39 -10.56 -0.45
C TYR A 68 12.38 -9.49 -0.94
N ARG A 69 13.65 -9.82 -1.10
CA ARG A 69 14.66 -8.86 -1.56
C ARG A 69 14.42 -8.45 -3.02
N GLY A 70 14.17 -7.15 -3.25
CA GLY A 70 13.92 -6.60 -4.58
C GLY A 70 12.58 -7.03 -5.19
N VAL A 71 11.70 -7.70 -4.42
CA VAL A 71 10.37 -8.07 -4.89
C VAL A 71 9.51 -6.82 -5.10
N SER A 72 8.60 -6.88 -6.06
CA SER A 72 7.58 -5.83 -6.20
C SER A 72 6.62 -5.83 -5.02
N SER A 73 6.37 -4.67 -4.43
CA SER A 73 5.40 -4.53 -3.33
C SER A 73 3.97 -4.88 -3.74
N MET A 74 3.67 -4.87 -5.06
CA MET A 74 2.40 -5.40 -5.58
C MET A 74 2.22 -6.89 -5.28
N VAL A 75 3.30 -7.68 -5.24
CA VAL A 75 3.27 -9.09 -4.82
C VAL A 75 2.97 -9.21 -3.32
N LEU A 76 3.49 -8.28 -2.50
CA LEU A 76 3.18 -8.24 -1.07
C LEU A 76 1.71 -7.90 -0.84
N LEU A 77 1.16 -6.97 -1.63
CA LEU A 77 -0.26 -6.63 -1.59
C LEU A 77 -1.14 -7.83 -1.97
N ASP A 78 -0.80 -8.54 -3.05
CA ASP A 78 -1.53 -9.75 -3.46
C ASP A 78 -1.55 -10.81 -2.35
N LYS A 79 -0.39 -11.09 -1.75
CA LYS A 79 -0.29 -12.00 -0.60
C LYS A 79 -1.09 -11.52 0.62
N THR A 80 -1.13 -10.20 0.87
CA THR A 80 -1.94 -9.60 1.93
C THR A 80 -3.42 -9.84 1.67
N VAL A 81 -3.89 -9.66 0.44
CA VAL A 81 -5.29 -9.94 0.05
C VAL A 81 -5.62 -11.42 0.24
N GLN A 82 -4.74 -12.34 -0.18
CA GLN A 82 -4.92 -13.78 0.05
C GLN A 82 -5.03 -14.12 1.54
N LEU A 83 -4.23 -13.47 2.41
CA LEU A 83 -4.33 -13.63 3.86
C LEU A 83 -5.70 -13.16 4.38
N LEU A 84 -6.18 -11.99 3.95
CA LEU A 84 -7.51 -11.50 4.32
C LEU A 84 -8.59 -12.48 3.90
N GLU A 85 -8.55 -12.95 2.66
CA GLU A 85 -9.54 -13.88 2.11
C GLU A 85 -9.55 -15.23 2.85
N SER A 86 -8.39 -15.75 3.23
CA SER A 86 -8.27 -16.96 4.05
C SER A 86 -8.92 -16.82 5.43
N ARG A 87 -9.07 -15.59 5.91
CA ARG A 87 -9.74 -15.25 7.18
C ARG A 87 -11.20 -14.80 6.99
N GLY A 88 -11.73 -14.92 5.77
CA GLY A 88 -13.10 -14.57 5.44
C GLY A 88 -13.34 -13.07 5.32
N PHE A 89 -12.30 -12.27 5.05
CA PHE A 89 -12.43 -10.83 4.81
C PHE A 89 -12.24 -10.48 3.33
N SER A 90 -12.80 -9.34 2.91
CA SER A 90 -12.55 -8.71 1.61
C SER A 90 -12.44 -7.21 1.78
N ALA A 91 -11.63 -6.56 0.96
CA ALA A 91 -11.56 -5.10 0.89
C ALA A 91 -12.90 -4.52 0.41
N VAL A 92 -13.23 -3.32 0.89
CA VAL A 92 -14.43 -2.56 0.48
C VAL A 92 -14.03 -1.28 -0.24
N ASN A 93 -13.17 -0.49 0.39
CA ASN A 93 -12.56 0.70 -0.20
C ASN A 93 -11.27 1.07 0.52
N VAL A 94 -10.45 1.87 -0.15
CA VAL A 94 -9.22 2.42 0.41
C VAL A 94 -9.07 3.89 0.06
N ASP A 95 -8.54 4.67 1.00
CA ASP A 95 -8.20 6.08 0.82
C ASP A 95 -6.74 6.30 1.22
N ILE A 96 -5.90 6.71 0.27
CA ILE A 96 -4.46 6.82 0.42
C ILE A 96 -4.03 8.26 0.21
N THR A 97 -3.23 8.79 1.12
CA THR A 97 -2.59 10.09 1.01
C THR A 97 -1.08 9.92 0.94
N VAL A 98 -0.46 10.32 -0.18
CA VAL A 98 0.99 10.36 -0.33
C VAL A 98 1.50 11.74 0.05
N LEU A 99 2.48 11.81 0.95
CA LEU A 99 3.16 13.03 1.36
C LEU A 99 4.50 13.08 0.64
N ALA A 100 4.63 13.98 -0.34
CA ALA A 100 5.83 14.11 -1.16
C ALA A 100 6.02 15.57 -1.60
N GLN A 101 7.22 16.11 -1.42
CA GLN A 101 7.54 17.46 -1.92
C GLN A 101 7.70 17.46 -3.44
N ALA A 102 8.27 16.39 -3.98
CA ALA A 102 8.45 16.12 -5.40
C ALA A 102 8.56 14.59 -5.62
N PRO A 103 8.29 14.10 -6.85
CA PRO A 103 7.75 14.79 -8.01
C PRO A 103 6.24 15.04 -7.92
N LYS A 104 5.65 15.74 -8.92
CA LYS A 104 4.20 15.89 -9.04
C LYS A 104 3.56 14.53 -9.37
N LEU A 105 2.69 14.02 -8.51
CA LEU A 105 2.09 12.68 -8.63
C LEU A 105 0.76 12.65 -9.40
N SER A 106 0.12 13.80 -9.63
CA SER A 106 -1.20 13.87 -10.27
C SER A 106 -1.31 13.15 -11.62
N PRO A 107 -0.28 13.12 -12.51
CA PRO A 107 -0.38 12.40 -13.77
C PRO A 107 -0.44 10.88 -13.62
N PHE A 108 0.00 10.34 -12.50
CA PHE A 108 0.17 8.90 -12.28
C PHE A 108 -0.95 8.29 -11.43
N ARG A 109 -1.84 9.12 -10.83
CA ARG A 109 -2.86 8.66 -9.89
C ARG A 109 -3.78 7.58 -10.45
N ASN A 110 -4.28 7.76 -11.66
CA ASN A 110 -5.22 6.82 -12.27
C ASN A 110 -4.57 5.42 -12.43
N ALA A 111 -3.32 5.38 -12.91
CA ALA A 111 -2.59 4.12 -13.04
C ALA A 111 -2.36 3.43 -11.68
N MET A 112 -2.03 4.19 -10.63
CA MET A 112 -1.92 3.65 -9.27
C MET A 112 -3.26 3.07 -8.78
N GLN A 113 -4.36 3.80 -8.99
CA GLN A 113 -5.71 3.37 -8.59
C GLN A 113 -6.12 2.08 -9.32
N GLU A 114 -5.90 1.99 -10.63
CA GLU A 114 -6.20 0.82 -11.44
C GLU A 114 -5.38 -0.41 -10.99
N ASN A 115 -4.07 -0.24 -10.77
CA ASN A 115 -3.20 -1.32 -10.29
C ASN A 115 -3.67 -1.88 -8.94
N ILE A 116 -3.98 -0.99 -7.99
CA ILE A 116 -4.43 -1.38 -6.66
C ILE A 116 -5.81 -2.03 -6.72
N ALA A 117 -6.76 -1.44 -7.46
CA ALA A 117 -8.11 -1.95 -7.60
C ALA A 117 -8.12 -3.37 -8.17
N ALA A 118 -7.26 -3.64 -9.17
CA ALA A 118 -7.13 -4.97 -9.77
C ALA A 118 -6.75 -6.04 -8.74
N ILE A 119 -5.79 -5.77 -7.84
CA ILE A 119 -5.37 -6.73 -6.81
C ILE A 119 -6.39 -6.85 -5.68
N LEU A 120 -7.03 -5.74 -5.30
CA LEU A 120 -8.07 -5.75 -4.26
C LEU A 120 -9.40 -6.35 -4.74
N HIS A 121 -9.53 -6.68 -6.03
CA HIS A 121 -10.78 -7.11 -6.68
C HIS A 121 -11.91 -6.06 -6.53
N LEU A 122 -11.54 -4.79 -6.64
CA LEU A 122 -12.43 -3.63 -6.54
C LEU A 122 -12.53 -2.91 -7.88
N THR A 123 -13.55 -2.08 -8.02
CA THR A 123 -13.60 -1.07 -9.07
C THR A 123 -12.73 0.14 -8.71
N ALA A 124 -12.21 0.87 -9.70
CA ALA A 124 -11.27 1.96 -9.47
C ALA A 124 -11.86 3.12 -8.62
N ASP A 125 -13.17 3.30 -8.61
CA ASP A 125 -13.88 4.29 -7.79
C ASP A 125 -13.91 3.94 -6.28
N CYS A 126 -13.58 2.70 -5.91
CA CYS A 126 -13.36 2.27 -4.53
C CYS A 126 -11.93 2.50 -4.03
N VAL A 127 -11.03 2.96 -4.90
CA VAL A 127 -9.63 3.24 -4.57
C VAL A 127 -9.34 4.72 -4.79
N ASN A 128 -9.09 5.46 -3.71
CA ASN A 128 -8.69 6.86 -3.84
C ASN A 128 -7.20 7.02 -3.54
N VAL A 129 -6.49 7.74 -4.44
CA VAL A 129 -5.10 8.16 -4.24
C VAL A 129 -5.02 9.67 -4.36
N LYS A 130 -4.57 10.33 -3.32
CA LYS A 130 -4.32 11.77 -3.26
C LYS A 130 -2.91 12.05 -2.78
N ALA A 131 -2.38 13.20 -3.13
CA ALA A 131 -1.04 13.61 -2.75
C ALA A 131 -1.06 15.04 -2.20
N THR A 132 -0.19 15.29 -1.23
CA THR A 132 0.05 16.61 -0.66
C THR A 132 1.53 16.84 -0.42
N THR A 133 1.95 18.10 -0.38
CA THR A 133 3.27 18.48 0.12
C THR A 133 3.19 18.69 1.64
N THR A 134 4.34 18.86 2.29
CA THR A 134 4.41 19.34 3.67
C THR A 134 4.83 20.82 3.74
N GLU A 135 4.60 21.57 2.64
CA GLU A 135 4.90 23.00 2.53
C GLU A 135 6.37 23.35 2.90
N GLY A 136 7.30 22.47 2.52
CA GLY A 136 8.72 22.63 2.85
C GLY A 136 9.10 22.23 4.29
N LEU A 137 8.17 21.73 5.09
CA LEU A 137 8.41 21.40 6.49
C LEU A 137 8.92 19.97 6.68
N GLY A 138 9.94 19.81 7.54
CA GLY A 138 10.48 18.51 7.95
C GLY A 138 11.19 17.75 6.83
N ALA A 139 11.52 16.49 7.10
CA ALA A 139 12.30 15.64 6.17
C ALA A 139 11.60 15.46 4.81
N ILE A 140 10.29 15.34 4.78
CA ILE A 140 9.52 15.21 3.54
C ILE A 140 9.59 16.55 2.75
N GLY A 141 9.38 17.67 3.42
CA GLY A 141 9.47 19.00 2.81
C GLY A 141 10.86 19.34 2.29
N ASN A 142 11.90 18.79 2.91
CA ASN A 142 13.30 18.90 2.45
C ASN A 142 13.61 17.93 1.29
N GLY A 143 12.68 17.06 0.86
CA GLY A 143 12.92 16.08 -0.20
C GLY A 143 13.86 14.93 0.23
N GLU A 144 13.87 14.59 1.52
CA GLU A 144 14.68 13.51 2.08
C GLU A 144 13.95 12.16 2.07
N GLY A 145 12.60 12.17 1.94
CA GLY A 145 11.76 10.99 1.92
C GLY A 145 10.38 11.24 1.36
N ILE A 146 9.63 10.16 1.19
CA ILE A 146 8.20 10.14 0.87
C ILE A 146 7.50 9.29 1.93
N ALA A 147 6.33 9.74 2.39
CA ALA A 147 5.48 8.97 3.27
C ALA A 147 4.12 8.70 2.63
N ALA A 148 3.44 7.68 3.12
CA ALA A 148 2.07 7.39 2.78
C ALA A 148 1.25 7.09 4.04
N LEU A 149 0.00 7.55 4.03
CA LEU A 149 -1.02 7.23 5.01
C LEU A 149 -2.18 6.56 4.28
N CYS A 150 -2.65 5.44 4.76
CA CYS A 150 -3.76 4.71 4.19
C CYS A 150 -4.84 4.43 5.24
N VAL A 151 -6.09 4.59 4.85
CA VAL A 151 -7.25 4.04 5.56
C VAL A 151 -7.90 3.00 4.66
N ALA A 152 -8.08 1.78 5.17
CA ALA A 152 -8.77 0.71 4.46
C ALA A 152 -10.01 0.28 5.22
N MET A 153 -11.07 -0.03 4.49
CA MET A 153 -12.25 -0.71 5.03
C MET A 153 -12.32 -2.12 4.46
N ILE A 154 -12.60 -3.06 5.36
CA ILE A 154 -12.83 -4.47 5.00
C ILE A 154 -14.20 -4.93 5.51
N ASN A 155 -14.78 -5.91 4.82
CA ASN A 155 -15.99 -6.59 5.24
C ASN A 155 -15.70 -8.07 5.52
N GLN A 156 -16.38 -8.62 6.50
CA GLN A 156 -16.37 -10.07 6.70
C GLN A 156 -17.35 -10.70 5.72
N LYS A 157 -16.87 -11.65 4.92
CA LYS A 157 -17.74 -12.43 4.03
C LYS A 157 -18.75 -13.18 4.91
N GLU A 158 -20.03 -13.10 4.61
CA GLU A 158 -21.03 -13.91 5.30
C GLU A 158 -20.73 -15.39 5.06
N THR A 159 -20.44 -16.11 6.14
CA THR A 159 -20.30 -17.55 6.04
C THR A 159 -21.69 -18.13 5.80
N ASN A 160 -21.96 -18.65 4.61
CA ASN A 160 -23.19 -19.36 4.33
C ASN A 160 -23.31 -20.54 5.32
N LEU A 161 -24.15 -20.37 6.33
CA LEU A 161 -24.44 -21.42 7.33
C LEU A 161 -25.02 -22.71 6.69
N LEU A 162 -25.39 -22.66 5.40
CA LEU A 162 -25.97 -23.79 4.69
C LEU A 162 -24.95 -24.90 4.31
N GLU A 163 -23.64 -24.58 4.23
CA GLU A 163 -22.61 -25.59 3.94
C GLU A 163 -22.16 -26.41 5.17
N LYS A 164 -22.59 -26.05 6.38
CA LYS A 164 -22.25 -26.80 7.62
C LYS A 164 -23.33 -27.81 8.02
N LEU A 165 -24.40 -27.95 7.24
CA LEU A 165 -25.52 -28.86 7.51
C LEU A 165 -25.69 -29.96 6.44
N SER A 166 -24.70 -30.11 5.55
CA SER A 166 -24.67 -31.21 4.58
C SER A 166 -23.61 -32.28 4.99
#